data_4c089571b6cd0ab7784ca5f888d3dd05
#
_entry.id   4c089571b6cd0ab7784ca5f888d3dd05
#
_cell.length_a   1.000
_cell.length_b   1.000
_cell.length_c   1.000
_cell.angle_alpha   90.00
_cell.angle_beta   90.00
_cell.angle_gamma   90.00
#
_symmetry.space_group_name_H-M   'P 1'
#
loop_
_entity.id
_entity.type
_entity.pdbx_description
1 polymer ?
#
loop_
_entity_poly.entity_id
_entity_poly.type
_entity_poly.pdbx_seq_one_letter_code
_entity_poly.pdbx_strand_id
1 'polypeptide(L)'
;MPFDDTSAALVQALGDLGLTLFFALLALLLPTATLLWWLVQRYAVPSKTSTLPAGAFLLIRLAAGFAVLVAAAAVFAEIAEVLGDGPRAGQLDQLFSDALHASTAGWALSVFAGITRLGDTATLAAWGVVVATVLLLRGRRWLALGWVLAVSGNALLNTTLKALFERTRPVHDSALVHADGWSFPSGHSSGSVVVYGMLAYVLIHSLPPDTARRAGLPLVLLAATLAFSVGCSRVFLQVHFATDVLAGFASGSAWLAVCVASIELTRHYGRTRTTAAR
;
A
#
# COMPACT_ATOMS: atom_id res chain seq x y z
N MET A 1 22.50 -6.37 26.26
CA MET A 1 23.42 -7.38 25.69
C MET A 1 23.93 -6.85 24.36
N PRO A 2 25.22 -6.97 24.03
CA PRO A 2 25.68 -6.61 22.68
C PRO A 2 24.94 -7.43 21.64
N PHE A 3 24.77 -6.88 20.44
CA PHE A 3 24.19 -7.61 19.31
C PHE A 3 24.93 -8.94 19.14
N ASP A 4 24.19 -9.99 18.78
CA ASP A 4 24.82 -11.14 18.14
C ASP A 4 25.48 -10.61 16.85
N ASP A 5 26.81 -10.73 16.80
CA ASP A 5 27.62 -10.23 15.65
C ASP A 5 27.06 -10.72 14.30
N THR A 6 26.41 -11.88 14.29
CA THR A 6 25.76 -12.49 13.13
C THR A 6 24.58 -11.68 12.63
N SER A 7 23.72 -11.16 13.54
CA SER A 7 22.54 -10.36 13.14
C SER A 7 22.96 -9.00 12.56
N ALA A 8 23.95 -8.35 13.16
CA ALA A 8 24.45 -7.07 12.67
C ALA A 8 25.14 -7.23 11.30
N ALA A 9 25.96 -8.25 11.12
CA ALA A 9 26.62 -8.55 9.84
C ALA A 9 25.60 -8.86 8.73
N LEU A 10 24.53 -9.62 9.03
CA LEU A 10 23.47 -9.91 8.08
C LEU A 10 22.74 -8.65 7.65
N VAL A 11 22.35 -7.78 8.59
CA VAL A 11 21.65 -6.53 8.32
C VAL A 11 22.51 -5.61 7.47
N GLN A 12 23.80 -5.50 7.76
CA GLN A 12 24.75 -4.73 6.96
C GLN A 12 24.86 -5.28 5.53
N ALA A 13 25.05 -6.59 5.37
CA ALA A 13 25.10 -7.23 4.06
C ALA A 13 23.83 -7.02 3.23
N LEU A 14 22.64 -7.04 3.88
CA LEU A 14 21.37 -6.72 3.22
C LEU A 14 21.30 -5.24 2.78
N GLY A 15 21.83 -4.32 3.59
CA GLY A 15 21.90 -2.90 3.21
C GLY A 15 22.82 -2.68 2.01
N ASP A 16 23.99 -3.35 1.98
CA ASP A 16 24.93 -3.29 0.86
C ASP A 16 24.33 -3.81 -0.47
N LEU A 17 23.37 -4.73 -0.36
CA LEU A 17 22.63 -5.29 -1.51
C LEU A 17 21.32 -4.55 -1.82
N GLY A 18 21.11 -3.35 -1.31
CA GLY A 18 19.84 -2.62 -1.35
C GLY A 18 19.17 -2.57 -2.71
N LEU A 19 19.88 -2.18 -3.78
CA LEU A 19 19.33 -2.16 -5.15
C LEU A 19 18.97 -3.56 -5.65
N THR A 20 19.79 -4.56 -5.34
CA THR A 20 19.52 -5.96 -5.70
C THR A 20 18.25 -6.44 -5.00
N LEU A 21 18.11 -6.14 -3.72
CA LEU A 21 16.90 -6.46 -2.94
C LEU A 21 15.66 -5.76 -3.49
N PHE A 22 15.77 -4.48 -3.88
CA PHE A 22 14.66 -3.77 -4.50
C PHE A 22 14.16 -4.48 -5.76
N PHE A 23 15.06 -4.85 -6.67
CA PHE A 23 14.68 -5.55 -7.90
C PHE A 23 14.20 -6.98 -7.64
N ALA A 24 14.81 -7.70 -6.69
CA ALA A 24 14.37 -9.04 -6.33
C ALA A 24 12.96 -9.04 -5.71
N LEU A 25 12.68 -8.10 -4.80
CA LEU A 25 11.35 -7.93 -4.20
C LEU A 25 10.31 -7.50 -5.23
N LEU A 26 10.67 -6.60 -6.16
CA LEU A 26 9.79 -6.23 -7.26
C LEU A 26 9.51 -7.42 -8.18
N ALA A 27 10.54 -8.21 -8.50
CA ALA A 27 10.40 -9.44 -9.29
C ALA A 27 9.54 -10.50 -8.61
N LEU A 28 9.50 -10.55 -7.28
CA LEU A 28 8.61 -11.41 -6.50
C LEU A 28 7.19 -10.84 -6.39
N LEU A 29 7.06 -9.52 -6.27
CA LEU A 29 5.76 -8.84 -6.15
C LEU A 29 4.88 -9.07 -7.39
N LEU A 30 5.45 -8.98 -8.59
CA LEU A 30 4.68 -9.08 -9.83
C LEU A 30 4.02 -10.45 -10.04
N PRO A 31 4.72 -11.61 -9.93
CA PRO A 31 4.08 -12.91 -10.03
C PRO A 31 3.11 -13.18 -8.87
N THR A 32 3.41 -12.69 -7.66
CA THR A 32 2.51 -12.80 -6.51
C THR A 32 1.20 -12.04 -6.75
N ALA A 33 1.27 -10.79 -7.21
CA ALA A 33 0.09 -10.00 -7.56
C ALA A 33 -0.69 -10.63 -8.73
N THR A 34 0.00 -11.21 -9.71
CA THR A 34 -0.60 -11.94 -10.83
C THR A 34 -1.34 -13.19 -10.35
N LEU A 35 -0.73 -13.98 -9.45
CA LEU A 35 -1.36 -15.16 -8.85
C LEU A 35 -2.61 -14.77 -8.03
N LEU A 36 -2.50 -13.75 -7.19
CA LEU A 36 -3.63 -13.26 -6.40
C LEU A 36 -4.77 -12.75 -7.30
N TRP A 37 -4.45 -11.99 -8.34
CA TRP A 37 -5.41 -11.58 -9.35
C TRP A 37 -6.10 -12.78 -10.01
N TRP A 38 -5.33 -13.79 -10.43
CA TRP A 38 -5.86 -15.00 -11.03
C TRP A 38 -6.79 -15.75 -10.05
N LEU A 39 -6.40 -15.89 -8.79
CA LEU A 39 -7.23 -16.51 -7.76
C LEU A 39 -8.56 -15.77 -7.58
N VAL A 40 -8.52 -14.43 -7.51
CA VAL A 40 -9.72 -13.59 -7.41
C VAL A 40 -10.61 -13.78 -8.65
N GLN A 41 -10.04 -13.77 -9.86
CA GLN A 41 -10.81 -13.99 -11.08
C GLN A 41 -11.41 -15.40 -11.15
N ARG A 42 -10.68 -16.39 -10.65
CA ARG A 42 -11.11 -17.82 -10.71
C ARG A 42 -12.20 -18.14 -9.70
N TYR A 43 -12.12 -17.57 -8.49
CA TYR A 43 -12.97 -17.97 -7.36
C TYR A 43 -13.94 -16.89 -6.87
N ALA A 44 -13.61 -15.63 -7.03
CA ALA A 44 -14.40 -14.51 -6.48
C ALA A 44 -15.23 -13.76 -7.56
N VAL A 45 -15.08 -14.11 -8.85
CA VAL A 45 -15.86 -13.51 -9.95
C VAL A 45 -16.78 -14.58 -10.54
N PRO A 46 -18.10 -14.30 -10.69
CA PRO A 46 -19.05 -15.24 -11.29
C PRO A 46 -18.65 -15.61 -12.74
N SER A 47 -18.59 -16.89 -13.06
CA SER A 47 -18.45 -17.38 -14.43
C SER A 47 -19.83 -17.72 -15.01
N LYS A 48 -19.92 -17.80 -16.36
CA LYS A 48 -21.18 -18.19 -17.04
C LYS A 48 -21.67 -19.60 -16.67
N THR A 49 -20.77 -20.44 -16.17
CA THR A 49 -21.04 -21.84 -15.78
C THR A 49 -21.17 -22.02 -14.27
N SER A 50 -21.12 -20.95 -13.49
CA SER A 50 -21.18 -21.05 -12.03
C SER A 50 -22.60 -21.32 -11.54
N THR A 51 -22.74 -22.33 -10.68
CA THR A 51 -23.99 -22.66 -9.97
C THR A 51 -24.12 -21.93 -8.63
N LEU A 52 -23.08 -21.22 -8.18
CA LEU A 52 -23.10 -20.52 -6.91
C LEU A 52 -23.97 -19.25 -6.99
N PRO A 53 -24.74 -18.96 -5.95
CA PRO A 53 -25.53 -17.72 -5.86
C PRO A 53 -24.63 -16.49 -5.77
N ALA A 54 -25.12 -15.33 -6.22
CA ALA A 54 -24.38 -14.06 -6.20
C ALA A 54 -23.84 -13.69 -4.80
N GLY A 55 -24.57 -14.05 -3.73
CA GLY A 55 -24.14 -13.84 -2.35
C GLY A 55 -22.89 -14.63 -1.96
N ALA A 56 -22.67 -15.81 -2.53
CA ALA A 56 -21.48 -16.61 -2.26
C ALA A 56 -20.21 -15.92 -2.78
N PHE A 57 -20.27 -15.31 -3.96
CA PHE A 57 -19.14 -14.53 -4.50
C PHE A 57 -18.84 -13.27 -3.69
N LEU A 58 -19.87 -12.64 -3.12
CA LEU A 58 -19.67 -11.55 -2.16
C LEU A 58 -18.95 -12.05 -0.92
N LEU A 59 -19.41 -13.15 -0.32
CA LEU A 59 -18.78 -13.73 0.87
C LEU A 59 -17.31 -14.10 0.63
N ILE A 60 -16.97 -14.69 -0.52
CA ILE A 60 -15.59 -15.00 -0.88
C ILE A 60 -14.73 -13.72 -0.95
N ARG A 61 -15.25 -12.65 -1.57
CA ARG A 61 -14.53 -11.36 -1.64
C ARG A 61 -14.35 -10.72 -0.26
N LEU A 62 -15.39 -10.76 0.57
CA LEU A 62 -15.31 -10.24 1.92
C LEU A 62 -14.36 -11.05 2.80
N ALA A 63 -14.38 -12.39 2.68
CA ALA A 63 -13.44 -13.26 3.38
C ALA A 63 -11.98 -13.01 2.94
N ALA A 64 -11.73 -12.85 1.64
CA ALA A 64 -10.41 -12.49 1.12
C ALA A 64 -9.97 -11.10 1.63
N GLY A 65 -10.84 -10.10 1.61
CA GLY A 65 -10.57 -8.78 2.16
C GLY A 65 -10.29 -8.82 3.66
N PHE A 66 -11.06 -9.61 4.41
CA PHE A 66 -10.85 -9.82 5.83
C PHE A 66 -9.51 -10.52 6.13
N ALA A 67 -9.14 -11.52 5.34
CA ALA A 67 -7.84 -12.19 5.47
C ALA A 67 -6.67 -11.19 5.23
N VAL A 68 -6.78 -10.33 4.22
CA VAL A 68 -5.79 -9.25 3.98
C VAL A 68 -5.75 -8.28 5.17
N LEU A 69 -6.90 -7.86 5.69
CA LEU A 69 -6.98 -6.98 6.84
C LEU A 69 -6.28 -7.59 8.07
N VAL A 70 -6.59 -8.85 8.40
CA VAL A 70 -6.00 -9.54 9.56
C VAL A 70 -4.50 -9.73 9.38
N ALA A 71 -4.04 -10.19 8.21
CA ALA A 71 -2.62 -10.37 7.93
C ALA A 71 -1.86 -9.03 8.00
N ALA A 72 -2.40 -7.98 7.42
CA ALA A 72 -1.80 -6.65 7.46
C ALA A 72 -1.77 -6.07 8.88
N ALA A 73 -2.85 -6.23 9.66
CA ALA A 73 -2.90 -5.80 11.05
C ALA A 73 -1.90 -6.58 11.92
N ALA A 74 -1.75 -7.89 11.68
CA ALA A 74 -0.77 -8.71 12.39
C ALA A 74 0.68 -8.26 12.09
N VAL A 75 1.01 -8.03 10.80
CA VAL A 75 2.33 -7.50 10.41
C VAL A 75 2.58 -6.13 11.04
N PHE A 76 1.59 -5.24 11.03
CA PHE A 76 1.72 -3.94 11.67
C PHE A 76 1.95 -4.05 13.18
N ALA A 77 1.17 -4.90 13.85
CA ALA A 77 1.27 -5.12 15.31
C ALA A 77 2.65 -5.70 15.68
N GLU A 78 3.14 -6.69 14.95
CA GLU A 78 4.47 -7.28 15.16
C GLU A 78 5.58 -6.23 15.04
N ILE A 79 5.54 -5.40 13.99
CA ILE A 79 6.51 -4.32 13.83
C ILE A 79 6.40 -3.31 14.99
N ALA A 80 5.20 -2.94 15.39
CA ALA A 80 4.97 -2.00 16.48
C ALA A 80 5.46 -2.55 17.83
N GLU A 81 5.22 -3.83 18.12
CA GLU A 81 5.70 -4.52 19.31
C GLU A 81 7.22 -4.55 19.37
N VAL A 82 7.87 -5.02 18.28
CA VAL A 82 9.34 -5.08 18.18
C VAL A 82 9.97 -3.70 18.35
N LEU A 83 9.34 -2.63 17.87
CA LEU A 83 9.81 -1.25 18.08
C LEU A 83 9.59 -0.77 19.51
N GLY A 84 8.55 -1.25 20.19
CA GLY A 84 8.24 -0.93 21.59
C GLY A 84 9.13 -1.64 22.61
N ASP A 85 9.69 -2.81 22.26
CA ASP A 85 10.50 -3.65 23.16
C ASP A 85 11.92 -3.13 23.44
N GLY A 86 12.22 -1.89 23.02
CA GLY A 86 13.47 -1.22 23.35
C GLY A 86 14.32 -0.82 22.14
N PRO A 87 15.56 -0.34 22.37
CA PRO A 87 16.37 0.33 21.34
C PRO A 87 16.91 -0.63 20.25
N ARG A 88 16.80 -1.94 20.44
CA ARG A 88 17.45 -2.94 19.55
C ARG A 88 16.93 -2.87 18.11
N ALA A 89 15.63 -2.81 17.92
CA ALA A 89 15.04 -2.73 16.57
C ALA A 89 15.42 -1.43 15.87
N GLY A 90 15.42 -0.31 16.60
CA GLY A 90 15.86 0.98 16.09
C GLY A 90 17.33 0.98 15.67
N GLN A 91 18.19 0.26 16.40
CA GLN A 91 19.61 0.11 16.05
C GLN A 91 19.81 -0.75 14.79
N LEU A 92 19.06 -1.83 14.60
CA LEU A 92 19.11 -2.66 13.39
C LEU A 92 18.61 -1.87 12.16
N ASP A 93 17.52 -1.11 12.31
CA ASP A 93 17.04 -0.21 11.26
C ASP A 93 18.09 0.85 10.89
N GLN A 94 18.78 1.41 11.87
CA GLN A 94 19.85 2.39 11.62
C GLN A 94 21.04 1.74 10.89
N LEU A 95 21.50 0.55 11.33
CA LEU A 95 22.56 -0.18 10.65
C LEU A 95 22.23 -0.48 9.18
N PHE A 96 21.00 -0.91 8.91
CA PHE A 96 20.53 -1.12 7.54
C PHE A 96 20.53 0.19 6.73
N SER A 97 20.05 1.26 7.33
CA SER A 97 20.01 2.60 6.73
C SER A 97 21.42 3.10 6.39
N ASP A 98 22.39 2.93 7.31
CA ASP A 98 23.79 3.34 7.12
C ASP A 98 24.46 2.56 5.98
N ALA A 99 24.30 1.24 5.96
CA ALA A 99 24.83 0.39 4.89
C ALA A 99 24.21 0.72 3.53
N LEU A 100 22.90 0.93 3.49
CA LEU A 100 22.19 1.34 2.27
C LEU A 100 22.66 2.71 1.77
N HIS A 101 22.88 3.67 2.68
CA HIS A 101 23.39 4.98 2.33
C HIS A 101 24.80 4.90 1.70
N ALA A 102 25.68 4.10 2.30
CA ALA A 102 27.05 3.92 1.83
C ALA A 102 27.15 3.21 0.46
N SER A 103 26.21 2.29 0.17
CA SER A 103 26.23 1.45 -1.03
C SER A 103 25.43 2.00 -2.21
N THR A 104 24.52 2.99 -1.98
CA THR A 104 23.61 3.45 -3.04
C THR A 104 24.26 4.49 -3.94
N ALA A 105 24.32 4.20 -5.24
CA ALA A 105 24.88 5.11 -6.23
C ALA A 105 24.01 6.39 -6.42
N GLY A 106 24.66 7.54 -6.65
CA GLY A 106 23.97 8.83 -6.78
C GLY A 106 22.92 8.90 -7.88
N TRP A 107 23.10 8.18 -8.99
CA TRP A 107 22.09 8.10 -10.06
C TRP A 107 20.81 7.41 -9.57
N ALA A 108 20.94 6.38 -8.74
CA ALA A 108 19.79 5.66 -8.18
C ALA A 108 19.03 6.56 -7.21
N LEU A 109 19.72 7.34 -6.37
CA LEU A 109 19.10 8.34 -5.49
C LEU A 109 18.32 9.37 -6.30
N SER A 110 18.85 9.85 -7.44
CA SER A 110 18.14 10.78 -8.33
C SER A 110 16.87 10.18 -8.92
N VAL A 111 16.89 8.89 -9.30
CA VAL A 111 15.72 8.16 -9.79
C VAL A 111 14.67 8.03 -8.66
N PHE A 112 15.09 7.62 -7.46
CA PHE A 112 14.18 7.52 -6.32
C PHE A 112 13.62 8.87 -5.88
N ALA A 113 14.39 9.97 -6.00
CA ALA A 113 13.89 11.33 -5.78
C ALA A 113 12.81 11.75 -6.80
N GLY A 114 12.86 11.24 -8.01
CA GLY A 114 11.76 11.37 -8.99
C GLY A 114 10.55 10.52 -8.62
N ILE A 115 10.75 9.24 -8.26
CA ILE A 115 9.69 8.28 -7.91
C ILE A 115 8.93 8.74 -6.66
N THR A 116 9.62 9.24 -5.63
CA THR A 116 8.97 9.63 -4.36
C THR A 116 7.91 10.70 -4.54
N ARG A 117 8.04 11.58 -5.57
CA ARG A 117 7.07 12.65 -5.86
C ARG A 117 5.67 12.11 -6.18
N LEU A 118 5.58 10.88 -6.67
CA LEU A 118 4.29 10.21 -6.90
C LEU A 118 3.55 9.89 -5.59
N GLY A 119 4.27 9.81 -4.47
CA GLY A 119 3.70 9.62 -3.13
C GLY A 119 3.57 10.88 -2.30
N ASP A 120 3.96 12.05 -2.82
CA ASP A 120 3.84 13.32 -2.10
C ASP A 120 2.37 13.63 -1.78
N THR A 121 2.14 14.22 -0.62
CA THR A 121 0.79 14.61 -0.17
C THR A 121 0.04 15.44 -1.20
N ALA A 122 0.73 16.38 -1.87
CA ALA A 122 0.14 17.20 -2.93
C ALA A 122 -0.29 16.36 -4.14
N THR A 123 0.54 15.42 -4.58
CA THR A 123 0.22 14.51 -5.70
C THR A 123 -0.96 13.61 -5.35
N LEU A 124 -0.96 13.00 -4.17
CA LEU A 124 -2.05 12.12 -3.73
C LEU A 124 -3.35 12.91 -3.51
N ALA A 125 -3.29 14.13 -2.97
CA ALA A 125 -4.44 15.01 -2.84
C ALA A 125 -4.99 15.46 -4.21
N ALA A 126 -4.12 15.76 -5.18
CA ALA A 126 -4.54 16.06 -6.55
C ALA A 126 -5.31 14.89 -7.18
N TRP A 127 -4.81 13.66 -7.04
CA TRP A 127 -5.56 12.46 -7.44
C TRP A 127 -6.87 12.34 -6.68
N GLY A 128 -6.88 12.64 -5.36
CA GLY A 128 -8.07 12.67 -4.52
C GLY A 128 -9.17 13.55 -5.13
N VAL A 129 -8.83 14.79 -5.48
CA VAL A 129 -9.77 15.78 -6.04
C VAL A 129 -10.18 15.41 -7.46
N VAL A 130 -9.23 15.11 -8.35
CA VAL A 130 -9.52 14.83 -9.77
C VAL A 130 -10.45 13.63 -9.91
N VAL A 131 -10.16 12.52 -9.26
CA VAL A 131 -10.98 11.30 -9.36
C VAL A 131 -12.36 11.50 -8.72
N ALA A 132 -12.44 12.16 -7.55
CA ALA A 132 -13.72 12.49 -6.93
C ALA A 132 -14.60 13.33 -7.87
N THR A 133 -14.03 14.38 -8.46
CA THR A 133 -14.73 15.26 -9.41
C THR A 133 -15.22 14.48 -10.63
N VAL A 134 -14.37 13.67 -11.27
CA VAL A 134 -14.75 12.85 -12.42
C VAL A 134 -15.88 11.86 -12.06
N LEU A 135 -15.83 11.23 -10.90
CA LEU A 135 -16.86 10.31 -10.44
C LEU A 135 -18.20 11.03 -10.19
N LEU A 136 -18.16 12.22 -9.59
CA LEU A 136 -19.36 13.05 -9.35
C LEU A 136 -19.98 13.52 -10.68
N LEU A 137 -19.18 14.01 -11.62
CA LEU A 137 -19.65 14.42 -12.95
C LEU A 137 -20.25 13.25 -13.74
N ARG A 138 -19.79 12.02 -13.49
CA ARG A 138 -20.36 10.78 -14.07
C ARG A 138 -21.56 10.24 -13.28
N GLY A 139 -22.06 10.96 -12.27
CA GLY A 139 -23.21 10.54 -11.43
C GLY A 139 -22.90 9.37 -10.48
N ARG A 140 -21.65 8.98 -10.31
CA ARG A 140 -21.24 7.83 -9.48
C ARG A 140 -21.01 8.23 -8.01
N ARG A 141 -22.01 8.81 -7.36
CA ARG A 141 -21.92 9.45 -6.02
C ARG A 141 -21.37 8.51 -4.94
N TRP A 142 -21.84 7.26 -4.89
CA TRP A 142 -21.38 6.29 -3.88
C TRP A 142 -19.93 5.87 -4.07
N LEU A 143 -19.48 5.76 -5.31
CA LEU A 143 -18.09 5.46 -5.61
C LEU A 143 -17.18 6.66 -5.31
N ALA A 144 -17.67 7.89 -5.58
CA ALA A 144 -16.97 9.11 -5.18
C ALA A 144 -16.83 9.23 -3.67
N LEU A 145 -17.90 8.91 -2.91
CA LEU A 145 -17.84 8.90 -1.45
C LEU A 145 -16.83 7.86 -0.95
N GLY A 146 -16.87 6.63 -1.47
CA GLY A 146 -15.91 5.58 -1.10
C GLY A 146 -14.47 5.97 -1.42
N TRP A 147 -14.23 6.63 -2.55
CA TRP A 147 -12.93 7.18 -2.93
C TRP A 147 -12.45 8.26 -1.95
N VAL A 148 -13.29 9.25 -1.65
CA VAL A 148 -12.95 10.33 -0.70
C VAL A 148 -12.66 9.76 0.68
N LEU A 149 -13.51 8.86 1.18
CA LEU A 149 -13.29 8.22 2.48
C LEU A 149 -12.01 7.38 2.53
N ALA A 150 -11.65 6.72 1.43
CA ALA A 150 -10.39 5.97 1.36
C ALA A 150 -9.18 6.90 1.49
N VAL A 151 -9.13 7.97 0.70
CA VAL A 151 -7.99 8.89 0.67
C VAL A 151 -7.89 9.70 1.96
N SER A 152 -8.98 10.35 2.39
CA SER A 152 -8.99 11.18 3.60
C SER A 152 -8.87 10.35 4.89
N GLY A 153 -9.51 9.18 4.94
CA GLY A 153 -9.43 8.28 6.08
C GLY A 153 -8.01 7.71 6.27
N ASN A 154 -7.30 7.37 5.19
CA ASN A 154 -5.90 6.98 5.29
C ASN A 154 -5.01 8.14 5.79
N ALA A 155 -5.26 9.37 5.34
CA ALA A 155 -4.51 10.53 5.81
C ALA A 155 -4.71 10.72 7.33
N LEU A 156 -5.96 10.64 7.80
CA LEU A 156 -6.29 10.72 9.22
C LEU A 156 -5.66 9.57 10.01
N LEU A 157 -5.80 8.32 9.55
CA LEU A 157 -5.21 7.14 10.18
C LEU A 157 -3.69 7.30 10.33
N ASN A 158 -3.01 7.70 9.26
CA ASN A 158 -1.56 7.87 9.29
C ASN A 158 -1.12 8.98 10.26
N THR A 159 -1.84 10.12 10.28
CA THR A 159 -1.56 11.21 11.22
C THR A 159 -1.76 10.77 12.67
N THR A 160 -2.83 10.02 12.94
CA THR A 160 -3.11 9.48 14.28
C THR A 160 -2.03 8.50 14.73
N LEU A 161 -1.63 7.56 13.85
CA LEU A 161 -0.56 6.61 14.16
C LEU A 161 0.77 7.32 14.40
N LYS A 162 1.12 8.34 13.61
CA LYS A 162 2.33 9.15 13.82
C LYS A 162 2.35 9.83 15.19
N ALA A 163 1.22 10.39 15.62
CA ALA A 163 1.08 11.00 16.92
C ALA A 163 1.11 9.99 18.09
N LEU A 164 0.75 8.73 17.83
CA LEU A 164 0.78 7.66 18.84
C LEU A 164 2.20 7.11 19.06
N PHE A 165 2.96 6.92 17.98
CA PHE A 165 4.27 6.26 18.04
C PHE A 165 5.45 7.21 18.20
N GLU A 166 5.34 8.45 17.77
CA GLU A 166 6.32 9.55 17.93
C GLU A 166 7.77 9.15 17.60
N ARG A 167 7.96 8.26 16.61
CA ARG A 167 9.27 7.74 16.22
C ARG A 167 10.09 8.80 15.48
N THR A 168 11.35 8.98 15.87
CA THR A 168 12.31 9.84 15.15
C THR A 168 12.70 9.23 13.80
N ARG A 169 13.22 10.07 12.90
CA ARG A 169 13.69 9.67 11.57
C ARG A 169 15.15 9.18 11.59
N PRO A 170 15.62 8.51 10.51
CA PRO A 170 17.04 8.22 10.33
C PRO A 170 17.92 9.46 10.48
N VAL A 171 19.15 9.26 10.97
CA VAL A 171 20.09 10.36 11.28
C VAL A 171 20.63 11.04 10.01
N HIS A 172 20.66 10.33 8.87
CA HIS A 172 21.16 10.88 7.61
C HIS A 172 20.14 11.80 6.96
N ASP A 173 20.54 13.06 6.77
CA ASP A 173 19.71 14.03 6.08
C ASP A 173 19.91 13.91 4.57
N SER A 174 18.84 13.65 3.84
CA SER A 174 18.90 13.58 2.39
C SER A 174 18.94 14.99 1.80
N ALA A 175 20.01 15.36 1.12
CA ALA A 175 20.08 16.62 0.39
C ALA A 175 19.03 16.75 -0.74
N LEU A 176 18.37 15.64 -1.11
CA LEU A 176 17.42 15.59 -2.23
C LEU A 176 15.96 15.73 -1.80
N VAL A 177 15.63 15.39 -0.56
CA VAL A 177 14.24 15.37 -0.05
C VAL A 177 14.21 15.69 1.45
N HIS A 178 13.42 16.68 1.83
CA HIS A 178 13.14 16.95 3.24
C HIS A 178 11.87 16.24 3.69
N ALA A 179 11.85 15.80 4.93
CA ALA A 179 10.69 15.19 5.54
C ALA A 179 10.58 15.61 7.01
N ASP A 180 9.49 16.27 7.35
CA ASP A 180 9.20 16.77 8.69
C ASP A 180 8.35 15.82 9.52
N GLY A 181 8.36 16.02 10.85
CA GLY A 181 7.53 15.28 11.80
C GLY A 181 7.98 13.83 12.01
N TRP A 182 7.10 13.04 12.63
CA TRP A 182 7.37 11.65 13.04
C TRP A 182 7.56 10.69 11.86
N SER A 183 8.40 9.67 12.09
CA SER A 183 8.78 8.72 11.04
C SER A 183 7.73 7.62 10.83
N PHE A 184 7.23 7.01 11.91
CA PHE A 184 6.42 5.79 11.87
C PHE A 184 4.91 6.07 11.94
N PRO A 185 4.12 5.40 11.11
CA PRO A 185 4.47 4.70 9.88
C PRO A 185 4.67 5.64 8.68
N SER A 186 5.22 5.12 7.57
CA SER A 186 5.45 5.91 6.36
C SER A 186 4.14 6.31 5.67
N GLY A 187 3.87 7.63 5.59
CA GLY A 187 2.68 8.16 4.92
C GLY A 187 2.72 8.03 3.40
N HIS A 188 3.91 8.10 2.78
CA HIS A 188 4.09 7.84 1.35
C HIS A 188 3.73 6.40 1.00
N SER A 189 4.13 5.44 1.84
CA SER A 189 3.85 4.01 1.63
C SER A 189 2.35 3.74 1.77
N SER A 190 1.73 4.12 2.88
CA SER A 190 0.30 3.88 3.12
C SER A 190 -0.58 4.63 2.11
N GLY A 191 -0.25 5.91 1.82
CA GLY A 191 -0.97 6.75 0.87
C GLY A 191 -0.91 6.19 -0.55
N SER A 192 0.27 5.73 -1.00
CA SER A 192 0.43 5.14 -2.35
C SER A 192 -0.35 3.84 -2.49
N VAL A 193 -0.33 2.95 -1.48
CA VAL A 193 -1.15 1.73 -1.48
C VAL A 193 -2.63 2.07 -1.64
N VAL A 194 -3.14 3.01 -0.83
CA VAL A 194 -4.56 3.35 -0.84
C VAL A 194 -4.96 4.07 -2.12
N VAL A 195 -4.21 5.09 -2.54
CA VAL A 195 -4.59 5.91 -3.71
C VAL A 195 -4.47 5.11 -4.99
N TYR A 196 -3.34 4.44 -5.24
CA TYR A 196 -3.15 3.67 -6.47
C TYR A 196 -3.98 2.39 -6.48
N GLY A 197 -4.14 1.71 -5.33
CA GLY A 197 -5.02 0.56 -5.20
C GLY A 197 -6.48 0.91 -5.46
N MET A 198 -6.99 1.97 -4.85
CA MET A 198 -8.34 2.48 -5.11
C MET A 198 -8.53 2.99 -6.53
N LEU A 199 -7.50 3.62 -7.13
CA LEU A 199 -7.54 4.06 -8.52
C LEU A 199 -7.70 2.87 -9.47
N ALA A 200 -6.93 1.81 -9.27
CA ALA A 200 -7.08 0.57 -10.04
C ALA A 200 -8.49 -0.02 -9.86
N TYR A 201 -9.00 -0.08 -8.62
CA TYR A 201 -10.35 -0.55 -8.33
C TYR A 201 -11.41 0.29 -9.06
N VAL A 202 -11.34 1.62 -8.96
CA VAL A 202 -12.29 2.55 -9.61
C VAL A 202 -12.24 2.42 -11.13
N LEU A 203 -11.07 2.33 -11.72
CA LEU A 203 -10.89 2.16 -13.16
C LEU A 203 -11.49 0.84 -13.64
N ILE A 204 -11.14 -0.29 -13.02
CA ILE A 204 -11.67 -1.62 -13.36
C ILE A 204 -13.20 -1.63 -13.32
N HIS A 205 -13.80 -1.00 -12.31
CA HIS A 205 -15.26 -0.94 -12.16
C HIS A 205 -15.94 0.14 -13.00
N SER A 206 -15.18 0.98 -13.68
CA SER A 206 -15.67 2.04 -14.57
C SER A 206 -15.59 1.68 -16.03
N LEU A 207 -14.79 0.68 -16.39
CA LEU A 207 -14.61 0.20 -17.75
C LEU A 207 -15.73 -0.78 -18.18
N PRO A 208 -16.01 -0.89 -19.51
CA PRO A 208 -16.82 -1.98 -20.04
C PRO A 208 -16.25 -3.34 -19.65
N PRO A 209 -17.10 -4.39 -19.48
CA PRO A 209 -16.66 -5.69 -18.95
C PRO A 209 -15.48 -6.33 -19.70
N ASP A 210 -15.46 -6.29 -21.02
CA ASP A 210 -14.38 -6.87 -21.81
C ASP A 210 -13.07 -6.08 -21.69
N THR A 211 -13.15 -4.75 -21.61
CA THR A 211 -12.00 -3.90 -21.38
C THR A 211 -11.47 -4.08 -19.94
N ALA A 212 -12.37 -4.15 -18.96
CA ALA A 212 -12.01 -4.39 -17.55
C ALA A 212 -11.26 -5.72 -17.36
N ARG A 213 -11.69 -6.78 -18.09
CA ARG A 213 -11.00 -8.09 -18.05
C ARG A 213 -9.59 -8.02 -18.62
N ARG A 214 -9.36 -7.28 -19.70
CA ARG A 214 -8.04 -7.12 -20.33
C ARG A 214 -7.13 -6.17 -19.58
N ALA A 215 -7.66 -5.05 -19.10
CA ALA A 215 -6.90 -4.00 -18.42
C ALA A 215 -6.72 -4.27 -16.91
N GLY A 216 -7.51 -5.15 -16.30
CA GLY A 216 -7.55 -5.33 -14.86
C GLY A 216 -6.20 -5.76 -14.27
N LEU A 217 -5.58 -6.80 -14.82
CA LEU A 217 -4.25 -7.24 -14.38
C LEU A 217 -3.18 -6.15 -14.57
N PRO A 218 -3.01 -5.54 -15.76
CA PRO A 218 -2.09 -4.42 -15.94
C PRO A 218 -2.29 -3.27 -14.95
N LEU A 219 -3.53 -2.89 -14.64
CA LEU A 219 -3.84 -1.83 -13.68
C LEU A 219 -3.44 -2.21 -12.26
N VAL A 220 -3.68 -3.46 -11.85
CA VAL A 220 -3.25 -3.95 -10.53
C VAL A 220 -1.74 -4.00 -10.42
N LEU A 221 -1.05 -4.52 -11.44
CA LEU A 221 0.42 -4.57 -11.46
C LEU A 221 1.04 -3.17 -11.44
N LEU A 222 0.48 -2.22 -12.20
CA LEU A 222 0.93 -0.84 -12.19
C LEU A 222 0.74 -0.21 -10.80
N ALA A 223 -0.43 -0.38 -10.18
CA ALA A 223 -0.70 0.14 -8.84
C ALA A 223 0.26 -0.45 -7.79
N ALA A 224 0.50 -1.77 -7.84
CA ALA A 224 1.42 -2.45 -6.93
C ALA A 224 2.86 -1.97 -7.13
N THR A 225 3.32 -1.84 -8.38
CA THR A 225 4.67 -1.35 -8.71
C THR A 225 4.87 0.09 -8.24
N LEU A 226 3.89 0.97 -8.48
CA LEU A 226 3.95 2.36 -8.03
C LEU A 226 4.02 2.46 -6.51
N ALA A 227 3.11 1.78 -5.80
CA ALA A 227 3.06 1.79 -4.35
C ALA A 227 4.36 1.26 -3.74
N PHE A 228 4.86 0.12 -4.23
CA PHE A 228 6.11 -0.48 -3.79
C PHE A 228 7.30 0.43 -4.03
N SER A 229 7.45 0.96 -5.25
CA SER A 229 8.58 1.82 -5.62
C SER A 229 8.58 3.14 -4.84
N VAL A 230 7.41 3.75 -4.62
CA VAL A 230 7.27 4.95 -3.77
C VAL A 230 7.67 4.64 -2.34
N GLY A 231 7.20 3.53 -1.76
CA GLY A 231 7.58 3.15 -0.40
C GLY A 231 9.09 2.91 -0.28
N CYS A 232 9.68 2.09 -1.16
CA CYS A 232 11.12 1.83 -1.17
C CYS A 232 11.96 3.09 -1.36
N SER A 233 11.50 4.03 -2.19
CA SER A 233 12.21 5.31 -2.38
C SER A 233 12.45 6.06 -1.06
N ARG A 234 11.56 5.90 -0.06
CA ARG A 234 11.70 6.57 1.24
C ARG A 234 12.86 6.03 2.07
N VAL A 235 13.17 4.73 1.91
CA VAL A 235 14.31 4.09 2.56
C VAL A 235 15.61 4.51 1.87
N PHE A 236 15.67 4.44 0.54
CA PHE A 236 16.83 4.89 -0.24
C PHE A 236 17.17 6.36 -0.02
N LEU A 237 16.17 7.21 0.13
CA LEU A 237 16.33 8.64 0.39
C LEU A 237 16.55 8.97 1.88
N GLN A 238 16.72 7.96 2.74
CA GLN A 238 17.05 8.13 4.16
C GLN A 238 16.05 8.95 4.98
N VAL A 239 14.80 9.01 4.56
CA VAL A 239 13.75 9.76 5.26
C VAL A 239 12.82 8.89 6.09
N HIS A 240 12.90 7.56 5.91
CA HIS A 240 12.20 6.54 6.69
C HIS A 240 13.06 5.29 6.86
N PHE A 241 12.90 4.62 7.98
CA PHE A 241 13.42 3.27 8.17
C PHE A 241 12.64 2.23 7.35
N ALA A 242 13.26 1.07 7.11
CA ALA A 242 12.60 -0.02 6.37
C ALA A 242 11.32 -0.49 7.09
N THR A 243 11.33 -0.57 8.42
CA THR A 243 10.16 -0.93 9.23
C THR A 243 9.04 0.09 9.13
N ASP A 244 9.33 1.40 9.00
CA ASP A 244 8.31 2.44 8.79
C ASP A 244 7.56 2.22 7.47
N VAL A 245 8.31 1.83 6.43
CA VAL A 245 7.77 1.57 5.09
C VAL A 245 6.91 0.31 5.09
N LEU A 246 7.38 -0.78 5.72
CA LEU A 246 6.61 -2.02 5.87
C LEU A 246 5.32 -1.80 6.65
N ALA A 247 5.39 -1.08 7.77
CA ALA A 247 4.20 -0.70 8.55
C ALA A 247 3.25 0.20 7.75
N GLY A 248 3.79 1.09 6.91
CA GLY A 248 3.01 1.91 5.98
C GLY A 248 2.29 1.06 4.93
N PHE A 249 2.96 0.06 4.34
CA PHE A 249 2.31 -0.89 3.43
C PHE A 249 1.23 -1.72 4.14
N ALA A 250 1.49 -2.17 5.36
CA ALA A 250 0.54 -2.93 6.15
C ALA A 250 -0.70 -2.08 6.49
N SER A 251 -0.53 -0.90 7.09
CA SER A 251 -1.66 -0.02 7.45
C SER A 251 -2.46 0.43 6.22
N GLY A 252 -1.79 0.77 5.11
CA GLY A 252 -2.43 1.12 3.85
C GLY A 252 -3.23 -0.04 3.24
N SER A 253 -2.69 -1.27 3.28
CA SER A 253 -3.37 -2.48 2.78
C SER A 253 -4.59 -2.84 3.62
N ALA A 254 -4.48 -2.74 4.95
CA ALA A 254 -5.60 -2.95 5.86
C ALA A 254 -6.74 -1.95 5.58
N TRP A 255 -6.39 -0.66 5.46
CA TRP A 255 -7.37 0.39 5.17
C TRP A 255 -8.01 0.23 3.79
N LEU A 256 -7.22 -0.10 2.76
CA LEU A 256 -7.71 -0.38 1.41
C LEU A 256 -8.71 -1.55 1.41
N ALA A 257 -8.40 -2.64 2.13
CA ALA A 257 -9.29 -3.80 2.26
C ALA A 257 -10.64 -3.42 2.88
N VAL A 258 -10.65 -2.62 3.95
CA VAL A 258 -11.87 -2.09 4.58
C VAL A 258 -12.69 -1.25 3.58
N CYS A 259 -12.03 -0.34 2.85
CA CYS A 259 -12.72 0.54 1.89
C CYS A 259 -13.34 -0.26 0.74
N VAL A 260 -12.59 -1.18 0.14
CA VAL A 260 -13.08 -2.05 -0.95
C VAL A 260 -14.24 -2.92 -0.46
N ALA A 261 -14.11 -3.56 0.70
CA ALA A 261 -15.20 -4.37 1.28
C ALA A 261 -16.48 -3.56 1.52
N SER A 262 -16.35 -2.34 2.05
CA SER A 262 -17.47 -1.43 2.29
C SER A 262 -18.19 -1.02 0.99
N ILE A 263 -17.42 -0.74 -0.07
CA ILE A 263 -17.99 -0.43 -1.39
C ILE A 263 -18.70 -1.64 -1.99
N GLU A 264 -18.11 -2.84 -1.91
CA GLU A 264 -18.72 -4.08 -2.44
C GLU A 264 -20.03 -4.41 -1.72
N LEU A 265 -20.08 -4.26 -0.38
CA LEU A 265 -21.31 -4.41 0.42
C LEU A 265 -22.39 -3.42 -0.04
N THR A 266 -22.06 -2.15 -0.12
CA THR A 266 -23.01 -1.09 -0.55
C THR A 266 -23.57 -1.37 -1.95
N ARG A 267 -22.74 -1.82 -2.87
CA ARG A 267 -23.14 -2.19 -4.24
C ARG A 267 -24.06 -3.41 -4.26
N HIS A 268 -23.81 -4.40 -3.43
CA HIS A 268 -24.64 -5.61 -3.34
C HIS A 268 -26.06 -5.27 -2.84
N TYR A 269 -26.15 -4.57 -1.70
CA TYR A 269 -27.45 -4.20 -1.12
C TYR A 269 -28.25 -3.18 -1.99
N GLY A 270 -27.56 -2.29 -2.70
CA GLY A 270 -28.19 -1.38 -3.64
C GLY A 270 -28.89 -2.12 -4.80
N ARG A 271 -28.27 -3.20 -5.31
CA ARG A 271 -28.84 -4.02 -6.39
C ARG A 271 -30.04 -4.83 -5.93
N THR A 272 -29.98 -5.46 -4.76
CA THR A 272 -31.08 -6.27 -4.22
C THR A 272 -32.33 -5.45 -3.96
N ARG A 273 -32.20 -4.23 -3.46
CA ARG A 273 -33.36 -3.32 -3.26
C ARG A 273 -34.05 -2.93 -4.57
N THR A 274 -33.28 -2.69 -5.63
CA THR A 274 -33.85 -2.32 -6.95
C THR A 274 -34.57 -3.51 -7.61
N THR A 275 -34.13 -4.74 -7.34
CA THR A 275 -34.81 -5.95 -7.88
C THR A 275 -36.06 -6.31 -7.09
N ALA A 276 -36.12 -6.01 -5.80
CA ALA A 276 -37.30 -6.26 -4.95
C ALA A 276 -38.40 -5.20 -5.14
N ALA A 277 -38.08 -4.05 -5.72
CA ALA A 277 -39.02 -2.94 -5.97
C ALA A 277 -39.64 -2.97 -7.39
N ARG A 278 -39.26 -3.96 -8.21
CA ARG A 278 -39.87 -4.25 -9.54
C ARG A 278 -40.69 -5.52 -9.51
#